data_bbc52559f8decf4bac2d3bd62bdbeb9f
#
_entry.id   bbc52559f8decf4bac2d3bd62bdbeb9f
#
_cell.length_a   1.000
_cell.length_b   1.000
_cell.length_c   1.000
_cell.angle_alpha   90.00
_cell.angle_beta   90.00
_cell.angle_gamma   90.00
#
_symmetry.space_group_name_H-M   'P 1'
#
loop_
_entity.id
_entity.type
_entity.pdbx_description
1 polymer ?
#
loop_
_entity_poly.entity_id
_entity_poly.type
_entity_poly.pdbx_seq_one_letter_code
_entity_poly.pdbx_strand_id
1 'polypeptide(L)'
;MPPGCHSRRVLAIERARLGSLIARERASYAVAHPRSAALFRAADHLFGRVPMTWMAKWSGGFPLYLERAFDNRIVDVDGHEYVDFALGDTGAMAGHSPKPVVDAVAERLGRLGGATTMLPTADGEWVGAELTRRFELPLWSFALTATDANRWAVRLARLATGRPKILTFAYCYHGSVDEAFAVPGLDGEAVSRAGNAGAPVPLHMTTRVAEFNDLGTVAAQLAHGDVAAILTEPALTNIGIVLPAPGFMEGLRELASRHGALLVIDETHTFSAGPGGATQLWGLRPDILVIGKSIGGGIPSGAYGISHDVAHMVEAHPEADLIDVGGVGGTLAGNALSVAAMRATLGQVLTDEAFAHMVDAATMFTRGVQETIDRSGVPWSVSQLGARSEYRFASPAPRDGRSSAAAGDEELDEYLHIYMINRGVLITPFHNMALMCPVTSKADVQLHTRLFAEALDELAGTGSL
;
A
#
# COMPACT_ATOMS: atom_id res chain seq x y z
N MET A 1 11.32 33.59 37.60
CA MET A 1 11.19 32.11 37.49
C MET A 1 10.37 31.82 36.26
N PRO A 2 10.86 31.09 35.26
CA PRO A 2 10.06 30.66 34.13
C PRO A 2 9.06 29.59 34.59
N PRO A 3 7.85 29.51 34.00
CA PRO A 3 6.83 28.54 34.40
C PRO A 3 7.29 27.11 34.03
N GLY A 4 7.04 26.21 34.96
CA GLY A 4 7.54 24.85 34.99
C GLY A 4 7.23 24.06 33.74
N CYS A 5 8.25 23.40 33.25
CA CYS A 5 8.18 22.28 32.32
C CYS A 5 7.45 21.14 33.06
N HIS A 6 6.13 21.02 32.87
CA HIS A 6 5.40 19.81 33.27
C HIS A 6 5.92 18.69 32.41
N SER A 7 6.76 17.83 32.95
CA SER A 7 7.06 16.56 32.33
C SER A 7 5.72 15.83 32.12
N ARG A 8 5.24 15.77 30.87
CA ARG A 8 4.06 14.95 30.52
C ARG A 8 4.36 13.53 30.99
N ARG A 9 3.52 13.01 31.85
CA ARG A 9 3.64 11.63 32.33
C ARG A 9 3.36 10.73 31.11
N VAL A 10 4.36 10.01 30.64
CA VAL A 10 4.19 9.02 29.58
C VAL A 10 3.34 7.91 30.13
N LEU A 11 2.22 7.60 29.49
CA LEU A 11 1.33 6.50 29.86
C LEU A 11 2.04 5.18 29.55
N ALA A 12 2.35 4.40 30.60
CA ALA A 12 2.82 3.03 30.45
C ALA A 12 1.62 2.09 30.30
N ILE A 13 1.56 1.34 29.20
CA ILE A 13 0.48 0.39 28.95
C ILE A 13 0.71 -0.87 29.80
N GLU A 14 -0.25 -1.18 30.68
CA GLU A 14 -0.23 -2.36 31.52
C GLU A 14 -0.63 -3.60 30.71
N ARG A 15 0.29 -4.54 30.49
CA ARG A 15 0.08 -5.73 29.65
C ARG A 15 -1.01 -6.67 30.15
N ALA A 16 -1.17 -6.82 31.46
CA ALA A 16 -2.25 -7.63 32.03
C ALA A 16 -3.63 -7.05 31.70
N ARG A 17 -3.75 -5.72 31.77
CA ARG A 17 -4.98 -5.01 31.37
C ARG A 17 -5.25 -5.17 29.88
N LEU A 18 -4.25 -4.94 29.03
CA LEU A 18 -4.35 -5.12 27.59
C LEU A 18 -4.83 -6.53 27.24
N GLY A 19 -4.23 -7.58 27.84
CA GLY A 19 -4.66 -8.96 27.62
C GLY A 19 -6.11 -9.21 28.05
N SER A 20 -6.58 -8.60 29.14
CA SER A 20 -7.97 -8.69 29.59
C SER A 20 -8.94 -8.01 28.62
N LEU A 21 -8.56 -6.86 28.08
CA LEU A 21 -9.34 -6.12 27.07
C LEU A 21 -9.45 -6.93 25.75
N ILE A 22 -8.33 -7.49 25.27
CA ILE A 22 -8.33 -8.36 24.09
C ILE A 22 -9.26 -9.55 24.29
N ALA A 23 -9.18 -10.23 25.43
CA ALA A 23 -10.02 -11.38 25.73
C ALA A 23 -11.51 -11.02 25.72
N ARG A 24 -11.89 -9.87 26.30
CA ARG A 24 -13.26 -9.34 26.27
C ARG A 24 -13.73 -9.08 24.84
N GLU A 25 -12.95 -8.37 24.07
CA GLU A 25 -13.31 -8.03 22.69
C GLU A 25 -13.39 -9.27 21.79
N ARG A 26 -12.49 -10.25 21.94
CA ARG A 26 -12.57 -11.55 21.24
C ARG A 26 -13.85 -12.31 21.55
N ALA A 27 -14.26 -12.33 22.83
CA ALA A 27 -15.51 -12.97 23.23
C ALA A 27 -16.72 -12.28 22.59
N SER A 28 -16.76 -10.95 22.58
CA SER A 28 -17.82 -10.17 21.92
C SER A 28 -17.86 -10.43 20.41
N TYR A 29 -16.71 -10.43 19.75
CA TYR A 29 -16.59 -10.73 18.33
C TYR A 29 -17.13 -12.13 17.98
N ALA A 30 -16.72 -13.14 18.73
CA ALA A 30 -17.15 -14.52 18.49
C ALA A 30 -18.67 -14.71 18.64
N VAL A 31 -19.29 -14.00 19.58
CA VAL A 31 -20.76 -14.03 19.77
C VAL A 31 -21.49 -13.31 18.65
N ALA A 32 -20.95 -12.19 18.17
CA ALA A 32 -21.57 -11.36 17.13
C ALA A 32 -21.48 -12.00 15.72
N HIS A 33 -20.47 -12.84 15.43
CA HIS A 33 -20.18 -13.34 14.08
C HIS A 33 -20.26 -14.87 13.91
N PRO A 34 -21.39 -15.52 14.30
CA PRO A 34 -21.51 -16.99 14.26
C PRO A 34 -21.49 -17.56 12.84
N ARG A 35 -22.03 -16.84 11.82
CA ARG A 35 -22.06 -17.30 10.44
C ARG A 35 -20.66 -17.20 9.81
N SER A 36 -19.95 -16.11 10.02
CA SER A 36 -18.55 -15.94 9.59
C SER A 36 -17.67 -17.04 10.18
N ALA A 37 -17.80 -17.31 11.49
CA ALA A 37 -17.08 -18.40 12.16
C ALA A 37 -17.43 -19.78 11.57
N ALA A 38 -18.69 -20.03 11.24
CA ALA A 38 -19.12 -21.30 10.63
C ALA A 38 -18.52 -21.49 9.23
N LEU A 39 -18.56 -20.44 8.39
CA LEU A 39 -17.98 -20.47 7.04
C LEU A 39 -16.46 -20.72 7.09
N PHE A 40 -15.75 -20.04 7.98
CA PHE A 40 -14.31 -20.24 8.16
C PHE A 40 -13.97 -21.67 8.58
N ARG A 41 -14.72 -22.24 9.52
CA ARG A 41 -14.54 -23.64 9.96
C ARG A 41 -14.82 -24.65 8.86
N ALA A 42 -15.79 -24.37 7.98
CA ALA A 42 -16.19 -25.26 6.89
C ALA A 42 -15.33 -25.16 5.62
N ALA A 43 -14.38 -24.23 5.57
CA ALA A 43 -13.57 -23.96 4.38
C ALA A 43 -12.40 -24.98 4.24
N ASP A 44 -12.69 -26.24 3.97
CA ASP A 44 -11.71 -27.34 3.91
C ASP A 44 -10.95 -27.43 2.56
N HIS A 45 -11.43 -26.77 1.52
CA HIS A 45 -10.82 -26.79 0.18
C HIS A 45 -9.91 -25.60 -0.12
N LEU A 46 -9.70 -24.69 0.85
CA LEU A 46 -8.87 -23.52 0.69
C LEU A 46 -7.62 -23.62 1.56
N PHE A 47 -6.45 -23.30 0.95
CA PHE A 47 -5.20 -23.21 1.71
C PHE A 47 -5.28 -22.07 2.71
N GLY A 48 -5.13 -22.39 4.00
CA GLY A 48 -5.35 -21.42 5.09
C GLY A 48 -6.82 -21.05 5.34
N ARG A 49 -7.77 -21.82 4.79
CA ARG A 49 -9.24 -21.65 4.93
C ARG A 49 -9.80 -20.34 4.34
N VAL A 50 -9.02 -19.65 3.53
CA VAL A 50 -9.38 -18.39 2.86
C VAL A 50 -8.84 -18.38 1.43
N PRO A 51 -9.42 -17.59 0.50
CA PRO A 51 -8.93 -17.52 -0.87
C PRO A 51 -7.47 -17.05 -1.00
N MET A 52 -7.02 -16.21 -0.06
CA MET A 52 -5.64 -15.75 0.04
C MET A 52 -5.26 -15.64 1.53
N THR A 53 -4.11 -16.21 1.90
CA THR A 53 -3.76 -16.51 3.30
C THR A 53 -3.81 -15.33 4.26
N TRP A 54 -3.45 -14.10 3.83
CA TRP A 54 -3.53 -12.94 4.71
C TRP A 54 -4.97 -12.51 5.04
N MET A 55 -5.98 -12.95 4.29
CA MET A 55 -7.39 -12.69 4.61
C MET A 55 -7.80 -13.31 5.97
N ALA A 56 -7.04 -14.29 6.47
CA ALA A 56 -7.23 -14.85 7.81
C ALA A 56 -6.61 -14.01 8.94
N LYS A 57 -5.88 -12.92 8.63
CA LYS A 57 -5.16 -12.11 9.62
C LYS A 57 -6.02 -11.02 10.29
N TRP A 58 -7.30 -10.96 10.03
CA TRP A 58 -8.20 -10.09 10.77
C TRP A 58 -8.24 -10.48 12.26
N SER A 59 -8.27 -9.46 13.13
CA SER A 59 -8.38 -9.69 14.58
C SER A 59 -9.67 -10.43 14.92
N GLY A 60 -9.65 -11.24 16.01
CA GLY A 60 -10.82 -12.00 16.47
C GLY A 60 -10.74 -13.51 16.25
N GLY A 61 -9.66 -14.00 15.58
CA GLY A 61 -9.38 -15.44 15.41
C GLY A 61 -10.00 -16.09 14.17
N PHE A 62 -10.88 -15.40 13.46
CA PHE A 62 -11.40 -15.75 12.13
C PHE A 62 -11.83 -14.48 11.40
N PRO A 63 -11.82 -14.45 10.03
CA PRO A 63 -12.19 -13.26 9.29
C PRO A 63 -13.70 -13.04 9.27
N LEU A 64 -14.11 -11.79 9.04
CA LEU A 64 -15.45 -11.48 8.55
C LEU A 64 -15.62 -12.06 7.14
N TYR A 65 -16.84 -12.52 6.82
CA TYR A 65 -17.21 -12.92 5.46
C TYR A 65 -18.10 -11.87 4.84
N LEU A 66 -17.70 -11.39 3.68
CA LEU A 66 -18.39 -10.34 2.93
C LEU A 66 -19.74 -10.85 2.41
N GLU A 67 -20.82 -10.08 2.63
CA GLU A 67 -22.10 -10.22 1.91
C GLU A 67 -22.21 -9.20 0.77
N ARG A 68 -21.97 -7.91 1.08
CA ARG A 68 -21.99 -6.83 0.07
C ARG A 68 -21.11 -5.65 0.50
N ALA A 69 -20.67 -4.86 -0.49
CA ALA A 69 -19.92 -3.63 -0.26
C ALA A 69 -20.29 -2.56 -1.30
N PHE A 70 -20.53 -1.34 -0.83
CA PHE A 70 -20.76 -0.14 -1.65
C PHE A 70 -20.15 1.08 -0.98
N ASP A 71 -19.65 2.00 -1.77
CA ASP A 71 -19.05 3.24 -1.26
C ASP A 71 -17.87 2.94 -0.30
N ASN A 72 -17.94 3.38 0.95
CA ASN A 72 -17.04 2.99 2.02
C ASN A 72 -17.77 2.16 3.11
N ARG A 73 -18.71 1.32 2.68
CA ARG A 73 -19.47 0.42 3.56
C ARG A 73 -19.30 -1.03 3.17
N ILE A 74 -19.11 -1.85 4.19
CA ILE A 74 -19.10 -3.31 4.07
C ILE A 74 -20.22 -3.86 4.95
N VAL A 75 -20.96 -4.84 4.45
CA VAL A 75 -21.90 -5.63 5.24
C VAL A 75 -21.42 -7.07 5.24
N ASP A 76 -21.27 -7.65 6.41
CA ASP A 76 -20.88 -9.05 6.58
C ASP A 76 -22.08 -10.00 6.47
N VAL A 77 -21.79 -11.30 6.40
CA VAL A 77 -22.84 -12.34 6.33
C VAL A 77 -23.67 -12.46 7.61
N ASP A 78 -23.21 -11.90 8.72
CA ASP A 78 -23.92 -11.83 9.99
C ASP A 78 -24.87 -10.63 10.05
N GLY A 79 -24.79 -9.73 9.06
CA GLY A 79 -25.67 -8.57 8.89
C GLY A 79 -25.17 -7.27 9.52
N HIS A 80 -23.91 -7.23 9.97
CA HIS A 80 -23.31 -6.02 10.53
C HIS A 80 -22.79 -5.12 9.43
N GLU A 81 -22.96 -3.82 9.59
CA GLU A 81 -22.46 -2.79 8.69
C GLU A 81 -21.22 -2.10 9.30
N TYR A 82 -20.21 -1.87 8.46
CA TYR A 82 -18.96 -1.25 8.84
C TYR A 82 -18.61 -0.06 7.96
N VAL A 83 -18.08 0.99 8.58
CA VAL A 83 -17.31 2.01 7.88
C VAL A 83 -15.95 1.42 7.55
N ASP A 84 -15.63 1.33 6.27
CA ASP A 84 -14.38 0.74 5.80
C ASP A 84 -13.32 1.81 5.51
N PHE A 85 -12.30 1.87 6.36
CA PHE A 85 -11.06 2.62 6.14
C PHE A 85 -9.91 1.74 5.65
N ALA A 86 -10.09 0.41 5.60
CA ALA A 86 -9.10 -0.49 5.02
C ALA A 86 -9.08 -0.39 3.50
N LEU A 87 -10.28 -0.25 2.87
CA LEU A 87 -10.47 -0.11 1.42
C LEU A 87 -9.59 -1.08 0.61
N GLY A 88 -9.58 -2.36 1.06
CA GLY A 88 -8.84 -3.42 0.41
C GLY A 88 -7.33 -3.14 0.31
N ASP A 89 -6.74 -2.50 1.30
CA ASP A 89 -5.34 -2.07 1.32
C ASP A 89 -4.97 -1.31 0.03
N THR A 90 -5.67 -0.23 -0.24
CA THR A 90 -5.58 0.65 -1.43
C THR A 90 -6.36 0.14 -2.66
N GLY A 91 -6.64 -1.16 -2.78
CA GLY A 91 -7.35 -1.73 -3.95
C GLY A 91 -8.71 -1.10 -4.21
N ALA A 92 -9.42 -0.69 -3.16
CA ALA A 92 -10.71 -0.02 -3.22
C ALA A 92 -10.65 1.47 -2.86
N MET A 93 -9.53 2.16 -3.11
CA MET A 93 -9.41 3.60 -2.86
C MET A 93 -10.48 4.43 -3.59
N ALA A 94 -11.00 3.93 -4.72
CA ALA A 94 -12.12 4.53 -5.44
C ALA A 94 -13.49 4.38 -4.73
N GLY A 95 -13.52 3.69 -3.59
CA GLY A 95 -14.73 3.17 -2.96
C GLY A 95 -15.12 1.80 -3.54
N HIS A 96 -16.02 1.10 -2.84
CA HIS A 96 -16.57 -0.17 -3.32
C HIS A 96 -17.65 0.08 -4.37
N SER A 97 -17.57 -0.66 -5.47
CA SER A 97 -18.56 -0.64 -6.56
C SER A 97 -18.91 0.78 -7.06
N PRO A 98 -17.94 1.67 -7.35
CA PRO A 98 -18.24 3.01 -7.81
C PRO A 98 -19.02 2.94 -9.13
N LYS A 99 -20.17 3.65 -9.20
CA LYS A 99 -21.12 3.52 -10.31
C LYS A 99 -20.49 3.64 -11.71
N PRO A 100 -19.57 4.59 -11.99
CA PRO A 100 -18.96 4.67 -13.33
C PRO A 100 -18.20 3.39 -13.72
N VAL A 101 -17.55 2.73 -12.75
CA VAL A 101 -16.82 1.48 -12.98
C VAL A 101 -17.78 0.31 -13.19
N VAL A 102 -18.84 0.22 -12.37
CA VAL A 102 -19.88 -0.81 -12.52
C VAL A 102 -20.53 -0.70 -13.91
N ASP A 103 -20.89 0.51 -14.35
CA ASP A 103 -21.48 0.74 -15.67
C ASP A 103 -20.53 0.36 -16.81
N ALA A 104 -19.23 0.72 -16.72
CA ALA A 104 -18.23 0.37 -17.72
C ALA A 104 -18.00 -1.15 -17.82
N VAL A 105 -17.95 -1.84 -16.68
CA VAL A 105 -17.82 -3.31 -16.60
C VAL A 105 -19.06 -3.98 -17.19
N ALA A 106 -20.26 -3.55 -16.80
CA ALA A 106 -21.53 -4.08 -17.31
C ALA A 106 -21.66 -3.85 -18.83
N GLU A 107 -21.29 -2.68 -19.31
CA GLU A 107 -21.27 -2.36 -20.73
C GLU A 107 -20.31 -3.27 -21.50
N ARG A 108 -19.07 -3.46 -21.00
CA ARG A 108 -18.07 -4.32 -21.62
C ARG A 108 -18.52 -5.77 -21.67
N LEU A 109 -19.05 -6.33 -20.59
CA LEU A 109 -19.43 -7.72 -20.53
C LEU A 109 -20.80 -8.00 -21.17
N GLY A 110 -21.76 -7.10 -20.98
CA GLY A 110 -23.15 -7.32 -21.39
C GLY A 110 -23.46 -6.92 -22.83
N ARG A 111 -22.97 -5.76 -23.30
CA ARG A 111 -23.30 -5.24 -24.64
C ARG A 111 -22.16 -5.41 -25.65
N LEU A 112 -20.94 -5.07 -25.30
CA LEU A 112 -19.80 -5.13 -26.21
C LEU A 112 -19.20 -6.54 -26.30
N GLY A 113 -19.19 -7.28 -25.20
CA GLY A 113 -18.56 -8.59 -25.10
C GLY A 113 -17.04 -8.55 -25.14
N GLY A 114 -16.40 -9.70 -25.04
CA GLY A 114 -14.96 -9.84 -25.25
C GLY A 114 -14.11 -9.19 -24.15
N ALA A 115 -14.17 -9.74 -22.94
CA ALA A 115 -13.33 -9.27 -21.83
C ALA A 115 -11.83 -9.45 -22.11
N THR A 116 -11.45 -10.62 -22.68
CA THR A 116 -10.07 -10.98 -23.00
C THR A 116 -9.99 -11.54 -24.41
N THR A 117 -9.49 -10.76 -25.35
CA THR A 117 -9.46 -11.09 -26.78
C THR A 117 -8.06 -11.03 -27.39
N MET A 118 -7.05 -10.61 -26.63
CA MET A 118 -5.70 -10.27 -27.12
C MET A 118 -5.71 -9.20 -28.24
N LEU A 119 -6.81 -8.45 -28.35
CA LEU A 119 -6.92 -7.31 -29.25
C LEU A 119 -6.96 -6.01 -28.43
N PRO A 120 -6.26 -4.96 -28.86
CA PRO A 120 -6.32 -3.65 -28.18
C PRO A 120 -7.70 -3.01 -28.32
N THR A 121 -8.05 -2.14 -27.37
CA THR A 121 -9.23 -1.29 -27.44
C THR A 121 -8.82 0.18 -27.38
N ALA A 122 -9.67 1.09 -27.84
CA ALA A 122 -9.43 2.52 -27.78
C ALA A 122 -9.28 3.05 -26.33
N ASP A 123 -9.80 2.30 -25.35
CA ASP A 123 -9.63 2.66 -23.94
C ASP A 123 -8.17 2.60 -23.50
N GLY A 124 -7.35 1.73 -24.12
CA GLY A 124 -5.93 1.61 -23.82
C GLY A 124 -5.16 2.91 -24.07
N GLU A 125 -5.37 3.50 -25.25
CA GLU A 125 -4.74 4.78 -25.61
C GLU A 125 -5.21 5.91 -24.67
N TRP A 126 -6.50 5.96 -24.35
CA TRP A 126 -7.03 6.96 -23.43
C TRP A 126 -6.40 6.84 -22.04
N VAL A 127 -6.29 5.60 -21.50
CA VAL A 127 -5.66 5.36 -20.19
C VAL A 127 -4.18 5.73 -20.22
N GLY A 128 -3.46 5.35 -21.29
CA GLY A 128 -2.05 5.74 -21.47
C GLY A 128 -1.87 7.26 -21.47
N ALA A 129 -2.69 7.99 -22.22
CA ALA A 129 -2.68 9.46 -22.26
C ALA A 129 -2.99 10.08 -20.88
N GLU A 130 -3.97 9.54 -20.14
CA GLU A 130 -4.31 10.02 -18.81
C GLU A 130 -3.19 9.76 -17.80
N LEU A 131 -2.54 8.59 -17.84
CA LEU A 131 -1.38 8.30 -17.00
C LEU A 131 -0.19 9.20 -17.37
N THR A 132 0.01 9.50 -18.67
CA THR A 132 1.02 10.49 -19.11
C THR A 132 0.73 11.87 -18.52
N ARG A 133 -0.52 12.31 -18.55
CA ARG A 133 -0.94 13.61 -17.97
C ARG A 133 -0.64 13.68 -16.47
N ARG A 134 -0.80 12.55 -15.74
CA ARG A 134 -0.61 12.49 -14.30
C ARG A 134 0.85 12.35 -13.86
N PHE A 135 1.64 11.58 -14.60
CA PHE A 135 2.98 11.15 -14.16
C PHE A 135 4.11 11.60 -15.09
N GLU A 136 3.81 12.28 -16.19
CA GLU A 136 4.76 12.85 -17.16
C GLU A 136 5.67 11.82 -17.86
N LEU A 137 5.37 10.51 -17.74
CA LEU A 137 6.03 9.48 -18.54
C LEU A 137 5.27 9.22 -19.84
N PRO A 138 5.98 9.17 -21.00
CA PRO A 138 5.32 9.19 -22.31
C PRO A 138 4.75 7.85 -22.78
N LEU A 139 5.26 6.73 -22.31
CA LEU A 139 4.93 5.39 -22.84
C LEU A 139 4.47 4.46 -21.73
N TRP A 140 3.31 3.81 -21.92
CA TRP A 140 2.68 2.97 -20.91
C TRP A 140 2.36 1.59 -21.44
N SER A 141 2.46 0.59 -20.54
CA SER A 141 1.99 -0.77 -20.75
C SER A 141 1.23 -1.25 -19.52
N PHE A 142 0.30 -2.20 -19.72
CA PHE A 142 -0.64 -2.62 -18.69
C PHE A 142 -0.34 -4.02 -18.18
N ALA A 143 -0.64 -4.23 -16.90
CA ALA A 143 -0.52 -5.49 -16.17
C ALA A 143 -1.83 -5.76 -15.41
N LEU A 144 -1.94 -6.93 -14.78
CA LEU A 144 -3.05 -7.23 -13.88
C LEU A 144 -2.76 -6.80 -12.44
N THR A 145 -1.51 -6.75 -12.07
CA THR A 145 -1.07 -6.38 -10.72
C THR A 145 0.19 -5.52 -10.76
N ALA A 146 0.45 -4.77 -9.69
CA ALA A 146 1.72 -4.09 -9.52
C ALA A 146 2.90 -5.09 -9.40
N THR A 147 2.66 -6.31 -8.92
CA THR A 147 3.67 -7.37 -8.89
C THR A 147 4.20 -7.66 -10.28
N ASP A 148 3.30 -7.86 -11.27
CA ASP A 148 3.70 -8.11 -12.65
C ASP A 148 4.40 -6.90 -13.25
N ALA A 149 3.84 -5.71 -13.04
CA ALA A 149 4.43 -4.45 -13.51
C ALA A 149 5.86 -4.23 -12.96
N ASN A 150 6.09 -4.49 -11.66
CA ASN A 150 7.42 -4.42 -11.04
C ASN A 150 8.38 -5.46 -11.62
N ARG A 151 7.93 -6.72 -11.81
CA ARG A 151 8.75 -7.78 -12.44
C ARG A 151 9.20 -7.37 -13.85
N TRP A 152 8.27 -6.80 -14.63
CA TRP A 152 8.59 -6.35 -15.99
C TRP A 152 9.49 -5.13 -15.99
N ALA A 153 9.26 -4.16 -15.11
CA ALA A 153 10.15 -3.01 -14.91
C ALA A 153 11.59 -3.44 -14.59
N VAL A 154 11.76 -4.42 -13.68
CA VAL A 154 13.07 -4.99 -13.35
C VAL A 154 13.73 -5.68 -14.55
N ARG A 155 12.97 -6.44 -15.36
CA ARG A 155 13.48 -7.08 -16.59
C ARG A 155 13.93 -6.04 -17.60
N LEU A 156 13.11 -5.02 -17.85
CA LEU A 156 13.43 -3.93 -18.78
C LEU A 156 14.65 -3.13 -18.30
N ALA A 157 14.75 -2.85 -17.00
CA ALA A 157 15.91 -2.16 -16.45
C ALA A 157 17.21 -2.97 -16.63
N ARG A 158 17.16 -4.29 -16.39
CA ARG A 158 18.30 -5.19 -16.64
C ARG A 158 18.68 -5.25 -18.11
N LEU A 159 17.71 -5.32 -19.01
CA LEU A 159 17.94 -5.30 -20.46
C LEU A 159 18.58 -3.98 -20.88
N ALA A 160 17.98 -2.84 -20.51
CA ALA A 160 18.43 -1.52 -20.88
C ALA A 160 19.88 -1.21 -20.40
N THR A 161 20.25 -1.70 -19.21
CA THR A 161 21.56 -1.35 -18.61
C THR A 161 22.61 -2.43 -18.74
N GLY A 162 22.25 -3.68 -19.09
CA GLY A 162 23.14 -4.84 -19.09
C GLY A 162 23.60 -5.26 -17.68
N ARG A 163 22.99 -4.76 -16.61
CA ARG A 163 23.40 -5.01 -15.22
C ARG A 163 22.44 -5.98 -14.53
N PRO A 164 22.94 -6.88 -13.65
CA PRO A 164 22.11 -7.95 -13.10
C PRO A 164 21.28 -7.58 -11.87
N LYS A 165 21.70 -6.58 -11.06
CA LYS A 165 21.10 -6.34 -9.76
C LYS A 165 20.16 -5.14 -9.74
N ILE A 166 19.19 -5.19 -8.82
CA ILE A 166 18.44 -4.00 -8.40
C ILE A 166 18.90 -3.55 -7.01
N LEU A 167 18.78 -2.27 -6.70
CA LEU A 167 18.90 -1.75 -5.35
C LEU A 167 17.48 -1.48 -4.83
N THR A 168 17.18 -1.98 -3.63
CA THR A 168 15.92 -1.77 -2.95
C THR A 168 16.14 -1.36 -1.50
N PHE A 169 15.10 -1.02 -0.76
CA PHE A 169 15.20 -0.57 0.62
C PHE A 169 14.74 -1.64 1.60
N ALA A 170 15.39 -1.70 2.76
CA ALA A 170 14.99 -2.59 3.83
C ALA A 170 13.52 -2.35 4.22
N TYR A 171 12.73 -3.43 4.32
CA TYR A 171 11.30 -3.42 4.65
C TYR A 171 10.37 -2.75 3.63
N CYS A 172 10.81 -2.40 2.41
CA CYS A 172 9.92 -2.01 1.32
C CYS A 172 9.00 -3.17 0.89
N TYR A 173 8.00 -2.86 0.07
CA TYR A 173 7.12 -3.86 -0.52
C TYR A 173 6.75 -3.50 -1.97
N HIS A 174 7.02 -4.41 -2.89
CA HIS A 174 6.78 -4.25 -4.32
C HIS A 174 5.99 -5.43 -4.92
N GLY A 175 5.04 -5.96 -4.16
CA GLY A 175 4.35 -7.20 -4.52
C GLY A 175 5.25 -8.43 -4.31
N SER A 176 4.89 -9.56 -4.90
CA SER A 176 5.64 -10.83 -4.77
C SER A 176 6.86 -10.86 -5.71
N VAL A 177 7.72 -9.84 -5.62
CA VAL A 177 9.00 -9.75 -6.33
C VAL A 177 10.10 -10.21 -5.38
N ASP A 178 10.70 -11.37 -5.66
CA ASP A 178 11.66 -12.00 -4.74
C ASP A 178 12.82 -11.08 -4.36
N GLU A 179 13.34 -10.30 -5.32
CA GLU A 179 14.38 -9.32 -5.11
C GLU A 179 14.07 -8.28 -4.03
N ALA A 180 12.78 -7.96 -3.82
CA ALA A 180 12.36 -6.93 -2.88
C ALA A 180 12.17 -7.42 -1.43
N PHE A 181 12.24 -8.74 -1.19
CA PHE A 181 12.13 -9.32 0.17
C PHE A 181 13.49 -9.42 0.87
N ALA A 182 14.31 -8.39 0.75
CA ALA A 182 15.67 -8.34 1.24
C ALA A 182 15.83 -7.36 2.42
N VAL A 183 16.79 -7.69 3.30
CA VAL A 183 17.30 -6.80 4.35
C VAL A 183 18.82 -6.88 4.37
N PRO A 184 19.54 -5.89 4.93
CA PRO A 184 21.00 -5.98 5.07
C PRO A 184 21.39 -7.09 6.06
N GLY A 185 22.27 -7.98 5.63
CA GLY A 185 22.96 -8.94 6.50
C GLY A 185 24.06 -8.28 7.35
N LEU A 186 24.74 -9.08 8.18
CA LEU A 186 25.83 -8.60 9.05
C LEU A 186 27.03 -8.06 8.28
N ASP A 187 27.24 -8.55 7.07
CA ASP A 187 28.30 -8.14 6.13
C ASP A 187 27.86 -7.03 5.16
N GLY A 188 26.58 -6.57 5.29
CA GLY A 188 25.97 -5.58 4.42
C GLY A 188 25.45 -6.13 3.09
N GLU A 189 25.58 -7.44 2.83
CA GLU A 189 24.97 -8.07 1.65
C GLU A 189 23.47 -8.31 1.84
N ALA A 190 22.75 -8.43 0.72
CA ALA A 190 21.30 -8.69 0.75
C ALA A 190 21.02 -10.14 1.22
N VAL A 191 20.25 -10.26 2.29
CA VAL A 191 19.73 -11.53 2.82
C VAL A 191 18.21 -11.53 2.85
N SER A 192 17.61 -12.71 2.90
CA SER A 192 16.16 -12.86 2.97
C SER A 192 15.61 -12.27 4.27
N ARG A 193 14.56 -11.47 4.16
CA ARG A 193 13.82 -10.92 5.31
C ARG A 193 13.20 -12.06 6.12
N ALA A 194 13.22 -11.97 7.44
CA ALA A 194 12.54 -12.93 8.31
C ALA A 194 11.05 -13.04 7.97
N GLY A 195 10.54 -14.25 7.95
CA GLY A 195 9.14 -14.55 7.61
C GLY A 195 8.87 -14.75 6.10
N ASN A 196 9.86 -14.59 5.22
CA ASN A 196 9.69 -14.97 3.82
C ASN A 196 9.39 -16.47 3.71
N ALA A 197 8.45 -16.81 2.81
CA ALA A 197 8.07 -18.19 2.56
C ALA A 197 9.17 -18.95 1.81
N GLY A 198 9.45 -20.17 2.24
CA GLY A 198 10.41 -21.07 1.60
C GLY A 198 11.84 -20.95 2.14
N ALA A 199 12.73 -21.78 1.59
CA ALA A 199 14.14 -21.72 1.90
C ALA A 199 14.77 -20.45 1.35
N PRO A 200 15.74 -19.82 2.06
CA PRO A 200 16.40 -18.62 1.57
C PRO A 200 17.09 -18.87 0.23
N VAL A 201 16.86 -17.98 -0.74
CA VAL A 201 17.62 -17.91 -1.99
C VAL A 201 18.76 -16.89 -1.83
N PRO A 202 19.85 -17.00 -2.61
CA PRO A 202 21.00 -16.10 -2.49
C PRO A 202 20.68 -14.72 -3.11
N LEU A 203 19.92 -13.88 -2.40
CA LEU A 203 19.45 -12.57 -2.88
C LEU A 203 20.60 -11.63 -3.26
N HIS A 204 21.79 -11.76 -2.65
CA HIS A 204 22.97 -10.97 -3.01
C HIS A 204 23.38 -11.11 -4.49
N MET A 205 22.93 -12.17 -5.18
CA MET A 205 23.16 -12.36 -6.61
C MET A 205 22.34 -11.41 -7.49
N THR A 206 21.16 -10.99 -7.02
CA THR A 206 20.17 -10.21 -7.78
C THR A 206 19.83 -8.87 -7.17
N THR A 207 20.23 -8.65 -5.90
CA THR A 207 19.75 -7.52 -5.10
C THR A 207 20.88 -6.90 -4.29
N ARG A 208 20.84 -5.58 -4.20
CA ARG A 208 21.53 -4.77 -3.19
C ARG A 208 20.49 -4.09 -2.32
N VAL A 209 20.80 -3.90 -1.04
CA VAL A 209 19.87 -3.32 -0.07
C VAL A 209 20.49 -2.10 0.57
N ALA A 210 19.71 -1.02 0.69
CA ALA A 210 20.06 0.19 1.43
C ALA A 210 19.02 0.48 2.52
N GLU A 211 19.34 1.40 3.43
CA GLU A 211 18.37 1.94 4.38
C GLU A 211 17.67 3.17 3.77
N PHE A 212 16.35 3.25 3.97
CA PHE A 212 15.58 4.41 3.53
C PHE A 212 15.99 5.66 4.33
N ASN A 213 16.04 6.80 3.68
CA ASN A 213 16.54 8.06 4.26
C ASN A 213 18.06 8.09 4.56
N ASP A 214 18.85 7.17 3.98
CA ASP A 214 20.31 7.15 4.10
C ASP A 214 20.98 7.10 2.71
N LEU A 215 21.28 8.27 2.13
CA LEU A 215 21.98 8.40 0.86
C LEU A 215 23.41 7.83 0.91
N GLY A 216 24.01 7.72 2.10
CA GLY A 216 25.34 7.13 2.27
C GLY A 216 25.32 5.64 1.98
N THR A 217 24.33 4.90 2.50
CA THR A 217 24.18 3.47 2.19
C THR A 217 23.84 3.25 0.72
N VAL A 218 22.98 4.11 0.12
CA VAL A 218 22.67 4.06 -1.31
C VAL A 218 23.94 4.23 -2.16
N ALA A 219 24.73 5.26 -1.89
CA ALA A 219 25.97 5.53 -2.62
C ALA A 219 26.98 4.37 -2.51
N ALA A 220 27.12 3.78 -1.32
CA ALA A 220 27.98 2.64 -1.09
C ALA A 220 27.58 1.42 -1.94
N GLN A 221 26.26 1.13 -2.03
CA GLN A 221 25.77 0.02 -2.82
C GLN A 221 25.88 0.28 -4.34
N LEU A 222 25.68 1.51 -4.80
CA LEU A 222 25.83 1.88 -6.21
C LEU A 222 27.28 1.88 -6.69
N ALA A 223 28.25 2.11 -5.79
CA ALA A 223 29.67 2.12 -6.11
C ALA A 223 30.19 0.79 -6.67
N HIS A 224 29.47 -0.32 -6.47
CA HIS A 224 29.80 -1.61 -7.06
C HIS A 224 29.61 -1.67 -8.59
N GLY A 225 28.82 -0.76 -9.19
CA GLY A 225 28.63 -0.65 -10.63
C GLY A 225 27.75 -1.75 -11.27
N ASP A 226 27.11 -2.62 -10.49
CA ASP A 226 26.33 -3.76 -10.95
C ASP A 226 24.79 -3.57 -10.81
N VAL A 227 24.35 -2.37 -10.41
CA VAL A 227 22.94 -2.04 -10.20
C VAL A 227 22.30 -1.53 -11.49
N ALA A 228 21.28 -2.24 -11.97
CA ALA A 228 20.44 -1.83 -13.12
C ALA A 228 19.50 -0.69 -12.75
N ALA A 229 18.85 -0.81 -11.62
CA ALA A 229 17.86 0.18 -11.15
C ALA A 229 17.80 0.26 -9.63
N ILE A 230 17.43 1.44 -9.12
CA ILE A 230 16.89 1.64 -7.79
C ILE A 230 15.39 1.43 -7.89
N LEU A 231 14.83 0.47 -7.16
CA LEU A 231 13.39 0.25 -7.04
C LEU A 231 12.92 0.75 -5.67
N THR A 232 12.05 1.74 -5.65
CA THR A 232 11.59 2.38 -4.42
C THR A 232 10.13 2.78 -4.45
N GLU A 233 9.48 2.77 -3.28
CA GLU A 233 8.32 3.60 -3.02
C GLU A 233 8.80 5.05 -2.76
N PRO A 234 8.03 6.10 -3.09
CA PRO A 234 8.34 7.48 -2.67
C PRO A 234 8.36 7.69 -1.14
N ALA A 235 7.52 6.94 -0.43
CA ALA A 235 7.52 6.79 1.03
C ALA A 235 7.29 5.31 1.33
N LEU A 236 7.94 4.73 2.35
CA LEU A 236 7.63 3.34 2.74
C LEU A 236 6.22 3.28 3.31
N THR A 237 5.47 2.23 2.94
CA THR A 237 4.06 2.10 3.34
C THR A 237 3.71 0.73 3.92
N ASN A 238 4.60 -0.27 3.80
CA ASN A 238 4.31 -1.64 4.24
C ASN A 238 4.52 -1.90 5.74
N ILE A 239 5.18 -0.99 6.44
CA ILE A 239 5.51 -1.12 7.87
C ILE A 239 5.16 0.15 8.65
N GLY A 240 4.17 0.87 8.19
CA GLY A 240 3.84 2.21 8.57
C GLY A 240 4.30 3.22 7.54
N ILE A 241 3.77 4.44 7.59
CA ILE A 241 4.17 5.51 6.69
C ILE A 241 5.51 6.07 7.16
N VAL A 242 6.58 5.84 6.36
CA VAL A 242 7.89 6.48 6.56
C VAL A 242 8.11 7.47 5.43
N LEU A 243 7.98 8.76 5.75
CA LEU A 243 8.15 9.83 4.78
C LEU A 243 9.63 10.03 4.42
N PRO A 244 9.94 10.46 3.19
CA PRO A 244 11.31 10.80 2.81
C PRO A 244 11.78 12.01 3.60
N ALA A 245 13.03 11.97 4.05
CA ALA A 245 13.70 13.12 4.62
C ALA A 245 13.91 14.20 3.53
N PRO A 246 13.93 15.48 3.88
CA PRO A 246 14.22 16.54 2.92
C PRO A 246 15.51 16.27 2.13
N GLY A 247 15.44 16.33 0.79
CA GLY A 247 16.56 16.07 -0.11
C GLY A 247 16.85 14.59 -0.40
N PHE A 248 16.14 13.64 0.21
CA PHE A 248 16.41 12.23 0.01
C PHE A 248 16.05 11.76 -1.42
N MET A 249 14.87 12.10 -1.92
CA MET A 249 14.43 11.68 -3.25
C MET A 249 15.21 12.36 -4.37
N GLU A 250 15.56 13.63 -4.19
CA GLU A 250 16.46 14.36 -5.10
C GLU A 250 17.85 13.70 -5.14
N GLY A 251 18.39 13.36 -3.96
CA GLY A 251 19.65 12.65 -3.83
C GLY A 251 19.63 11.26 -4.47
N LEU A 252 18.51 10.52 -4.40
CA LEU A 252 18.35 9.24 -5.11
C LEU A 252 18.44 9.44 -6.62
N ARG A 253 17.74 10.47 -7.16
CA ARG A 253 17.80 10.77 -8.60
C ARG A 253 19.23 11.11 -9.04
N GLU A 254 19.94 11.94 -8.27
CA GLU A 254 21.32 12.30 -8.56
C GLU A 254 22.26 11.09 -8.54
N LEU A 255 22.15 10.25 -7.50
CA LEU A 255 22.95 9.06 -7.37
C LEU A 255 22.68 8.06 -8.50
N ALA A 256 21.40 7.81 -8.83
CA ALA A 256 21.01 6.96 -9.94
C ALA A 256 21.67 7.45 -11.26
N SER A 257 21.53 8.75 -11.58
CA SER A 257 22.12 9.35 -12.78
C SER A 257 23.65 9.25 -12.81
N ARG A 258 24.31 9.56 -11.68
CA ARG A 258 25.78 9.51 -11.57
C ARG A 258 26.36 8.11 -11.79
N HIS A 259 25.63 7.09 -11.33
CA HIS A 259 26.07 5.70 -11.45
C HIS A 259 25.48 4.96 -12.65
N GLY A 260 24.68 5.65 -13.48
CA GLY A 260 24.04 5.06 -14.67
C GLY A 260 23.05 3.94 -14.31
N ALA A 261 22.41 4.01 -13.16
CA ALA A 261 21.29 3.17 -12.76
C ALA A 261 19.97 3.88 -13.08
N LEU A 262 18.92 3.13 -13.43
CA LEU A 262 17.60 3.67 -13.61
C LEU A 262 16.91 3.91 -12.26
N LEU A 263 16.00 4.90 -12.19
CA LEU A 263 15.14 5.11 -11.04
C LEU A 263 13.74 4.57 -11.36
N VAL A 264 13.34 3.52 -10.66
CA VAL A 264 12.00 2.92 -10.72
C VAL A 264 11.22 3.34 -9.51
N ILE A 265 10.12 4.08 -9.69
CA ILE A 265 9.23 4.50 -8.62
C ILE A 265 7.96 3.65 -8.65
N ASP A 266 7.61 3.03 -7.51
CA ASP A 266 6.38 2.30 -7.32
C ASP A 266 5.36 3.16 -6.56
N GLU A 267 4.36 3.66 -7.28
CA GLU A 267 3.27 4.51 -6.79
C GLU A 267 2.05 3.72 -6.30
N THR A 268 2.12 2.41 -6.22
CA THR A 268 0.94 1.57 -5.94
C THR A 268 0.19 1.98 -4.67
N HIS A 269 0.90 2.36 -3.62
CA HIS A 269 0.31 2.88 -2.39
C HIS A 269 0.36 4.41 -2.31
N THR A 270 1.41 5.01 -2.82
CA THR A 270 1.66 6.45 -2.73
C THR A 270 0.85 7.27 -3.73
N PHE A 271 0.14 6.61 -4.67
CA PHE A 271 -0.91 7.25 -5.48
C PHE A 271 -1.99 7.92 -4.62
N SER A 272 -2.15 7.50 -3.36
CA SER A 272 -3.01 8.20 -2.39
C SER A 272 -2.58 9.64 -2.08
N ALA A 273 -1.36 10.05 -2.44
CA ALA A 273 -0.85 11.39 -2.19
C ALA A 273 -1.54 12.49 -3.03
N GLY A 274 -2.08 12.12 -4.20
CA GLY A 274 -2.76 13.08 -5.09
C GLY A 274 -3.04 12.51 -6.47
N PRO A 275 -3.60 13.31 -7.39
CA PRO A 275 -3.96 12.86 -8.75
C PRO A 275 -2.80 12.28 -9.56
N GLY A 276 -1.59 12.77 -9.36
CA GLY A 276 -0.34 12.26 -9.94
C GLY A 276 0.57 11.62 -8.88
N GLY A 277 -0.01 11.10 -7.78
CA GLY A 277 0.73 10.43 -6.72
C GLY A 277 1.73 11.33 -6.00
N ALA A 278 2.62 10.70 -5.26
CA ALA A 278 3.76 11.38 -4.65
C ALA A 278 4.77 11.86 -5.69
N THR A 279 4.84 11.22 -6.85
CA THR A 279 5.69 11.64 -7.98
C THR A 279 5.39 13.05 -8.40
N GLN A 280 4.13 13.38 -8.68
CA GLN A 280 3.74 14.75 -9.05
C GLN A 280 3.87 15.71 -7.85
N LEU A 281 3.40 15.29 -6.67
CA LEU A 281 3.38 16.12 -5.46
C LEU A 281 4.79 16.61 -5.08
N TRP A 282 5.81 15.78 -5.26
CA TRP A 282 7.20 16.08 -4.89
C TRP A 282 8.10 16.35 -6.09
N GLY A 283 7.56 16.43 -7.31
CA GLY A 283 8.31 16.72 -8.52
C GLY A 283 9.37 15.67 -8.86
N LEU A 284 9.08 14.39 -8.58
CA LEU A 284 10.01 13.28 -8.82
C LEU A 284 10.15 12.99 -10.32
N ARG A 285 11.31 12.48 -10.73
CA ARG A 285 11.62 12.19 -12.14
C ARG A 285 12.10 10.75 -12.29
N PRO A 286 11.19 9.77 -12.29
CA PRO A 286 11.56 8.37 -12.56
C PRO A 286 11.90 8.13 -14.02
N ASP A 287 12.73 7.11 -14.26
CA ASP A 287 12.94 6.53 -15.59
C ASP A 287 11.83 5.51 -15.91
N ILE A 288 11.35 4.81 -14.88
CA ILE A 288 10.23 3.88 -14.93
C ILE A 288 9.31 4.15 -13.73
N LEU A 289 8.01 4.11 -13.95
CA LEU A 289 7.01 4.21 -12.87
C LEU A 289 6.10 2.98 -12.91
N VAL A 290 5.78 2.45 -11.75
CA VAL A 290 4.84 1.34 -11.56
C VAL A 290 3.65 1.81 -10.74
N ILE A 291 2.45 1.37 -11.12
CA ILE A 291 1.22 1.65 -10.39
C ILE A 291 0.25 0.47 -10.54
N GLY A 292 -0.56 0.22 -9.51
CA GLY A 292 -1.56 -0.83 -9.55
C GLY A 292 -2.71 -0.57 -8.58
N LYS A 293 -3.32 -1.65 -8.08
CA LYS A 293 -4.39 -1.61 -7.06
C LYS A 293 -5.55 -0.66 -7.44
N SER A 294 -5.47 0.60 -7.02
CA SER A 294 -6.56 1.58 -7.08
C SER A 294 -6.99 2.00 -8.49
N ILE A 295 -6.10 1.87 -9.50
CA ILE A 295 -6.39 2.38 -10.86
C ILE A 295 -7.53 1.63 -11.57
N GLY A 296 -7.88 0.44 -11.12
CA GLY A 296 -8.95 -0.38 -11.71
C GLY A 296 -10.31 -0.28 -11.00
N GLY A 297 -10.43 0.53 -9.93
CA GLY A 297 -11.69 0.69 -9.20
C GLY A 297 -12.25 -0.63 -8.63
N GLY A 298 -11.37 -1.54 -8.21
CA GLY A 298 -11.70 -2.89 -7.71
C GLY A 298 -11.49 -4.01 -8.73
N ILE A 299 -11.31 -3.70 -10.02
CA ILE A 299 -10.95 -4.68 -11.04
C ILE A 299 -9.42 -4.83 -11.08
N PRO A 300 -8.86 -6.06 -11.10
CA PRO A 300 -7.43 -6.30 -11.17
C PRO A 300 -6.77 -5.50 -12.29
N SER A 301 -5.83 -4.63 -11.95
CA SER A 301 -5.21 -3.69 -12.86
C SER A 301 -3.84 -3.26 -12.35
N GLY A 302 -2.91 -3.10 -13.26
CA GLY A 302 -1.59 -2.52 -13.06
C GLY A 302 -1.07 -1.88 -14.32
N ALA A 303 -0.08 -1.03 -14.20
CA ALA A 303 0.59 -0.41 -15.33
C ALA A 303 2.04 -0.10 -14.96
N TYR A 304 2.89 -0.01 -15.98
CA TYR A 304 4.18 0.63 -15.87
C TYR A 304 4.35 1.64 -17.00
N GLY A 305 4.98 2.76 -16.67
CA GLY A 305 5.36 3.81 -17.62
C GLY A 305 6.86 3.87 -17.76
N ILE A 306 7.38 4.18 -18.96
CA ILE A 306 8.80 4.32 -19.24
C ILE A 306 9.09 5.64 -19.96
N SER A 307 10.29 6.19 -19.73
CA SER A 307 10.80 7.34 -20.47
C SER A 307 11.18 6.97 -21.91
N HIS A 308 11.30 7.96 -22.78
CA HIS A 308 11.83 7.75 -24.15
C HIS A 308 13.24 7.15 -24.10
N ASP A 309 14.08 7.57 -23.16
CA ASP A 309 15.46 7.06 -23.06
C ASP A 309 15.48 5.56 -22.74
N VAL A 310 14.61 5.11 -21.80
CA VAL A 310 14.46 3.68 -21.50
C VAL A 310 13.95 2.92 -22.72
N ALA A 311 12.94 3.46 -23.42
CA ALA A 311 12.42 2.83 -24.64
C ALA A 311 13.52 2.65 -25.69
N HIS A 312 14.32 3.68 -25.97
CA HIS A 312 15.44 3.60 -26.91
C HIS A 312 16.49 2.57 -26.47
N MET A 313 16.81 2.52 -25.16
CA MET A 313 17.75 1.51 -24.67
C MET A 313 17.21 0.08 -24.86
N VAL A 314 15.92 -0.15 -24.63
CA VAL A 314 15.28 -1.46 -24.84
C VAL A 314 15.24 -1.84 -26.31
N GLU A 315 14.86 -0.90 -27.18
CA GLU A 315 14.79 -1.09 -28.64
C GLU A 315 16.16 -1.36 -29.28
N ALA A 316 17.25 -0.98 -28.62
CA ALA A 316 18.63 -1.31 -29.05
C ALA A 316 18.97 -2.80 -28.92
N HIS A 317 18.06 -3.61 -28.31
CA HIS A 317 18.21 -5.05 -28.09
C HIS A 317 17.17 -5.85 -28.89
N PRO A 318 17.23 -5.86 -30.23
CA PRO A 318 16.25 -6.58 -31.06
C PRO A 318 16.31 -8.12 -30.89
N GLU A 319 17.38 -8.64 -30.28
CA GLU A 319 17.51 -10.04 -29.94
C GLU A 319 16.60 -10.45 -28.76
N ALA A 320 16.10 -9.49 -27.99
CA ALA A 320 15.19 -9.74 -26.90
C ALA A 320 13.76 -9.81 -27.46
N ASP A 321 13.20 -11.02 -27.55
CA ASP A 321 11.82 -11.20 -27.95
C ASP A 321 10.87 -10.82 -26.80
N LEU A 322 10.54 -9.53 -26.71
CA LEU A 322 9.62 -9.00 -25.68
C LEU A 322 8.18 -9.46 -25.88
N ILE A 323 7.85 -9.93 -27.09
CA ILE A 323 6.45 -10.27 -27.43
C ILE A 323 6.07 -11.66 -26.92
N ASP A 324 6.98 -12.63 -26.97
CA ASP A 324 6.68 -14.02 -26.64
C ASP A 324 7.56 -14.58 -25.50
N VAL A 325 8.87 -14.63 -25.69
CA VAL A 325 9.79 -15.29 -24.76
C VAL A 325 10.59 -14.36 -23.85
N GLY A 326 10.53 -13.06 -24.06
CA GLY A 326 11.25 -12.05 -23.27
C GLY A 326 10.76 -11.91 -21.81
N GLY A 327 9.62 -12.49 -21.50
CA GLY A 327 9.06 -12.52 -20.16
C GLY A 327 8.51 -11.16 -19.67
N VAL A 328 8.07 -10.32 -20.61
CA VAL A 328 7.38 -9.05 -20.36
C VAL A 328 5.99 -9.16 -20.98
N GLY A 329 4.95 -9.09 -20.15
CA GLY A 329 3.55 -9.27 -20.56
C GLY A 329 2.95 -10.61 -20.13
N GLY A 330 1.71 -10.81 -20.50
CA GLY A 330 0.94 -12.04 -20.19
C GLY A 330 -0.42 -11.98 -20.87
N THR A 331 -1.02 -13.15 -21.11
CA THR A 331 -2.28 -13.32 -21.88
C THR A 331 -3.41 -12.40 -21.42
N LEU A 332 -3.50 -12.13 -20.13
CA LEU A 332 -4.57 -11.29 -19.56
C LEU A 332 -4.16 -9.82 -19.38
N ALA A 333 -2.89 -9.48 -19.61
CA ALA A 333 -2.42 -8.11 -19.47
C ALA A 333 -3.06 -7.21 -20.53
N GLY A 334 -3.46 -5.99 -20.13
CA GLY A 334 -4.12 -5.04 -21.03
C GLY A 334 -5.47 -5.49 -21.59
N ASN A 335 -6.15 -6.44 -20.93
CA ASN A 335 -7.44 -6.93 -21.37
C ASN A 335 -8.51 -5.82 -21.37
N ALA A 336 -9.49 -5.96 -22.26
CA ALA A 336 -10.50 -4.94 -22.49
C ALA A 336 -11.35 -4.60 -21.25
N LEU A 337 -11.56 -5.56 -20.34
CA LEU A 337 -12.32 -5.34 -19.11
C LEU A 337 -11.56 -4.44 -18.12
N SER A 338 -10.30 -4.80 -17.83
CA SER A 338 -9.46 -4.02 -16.90
C SER A 338 -9.22 -2.60 -17.42
N VAL A 339 -8.98 -2.45 -18.73
CA VAL A 339 -8.71 -1.14 -19.34
C VAL A 339 -9.97 -0.26 -19.33
N ALA A 340 -11.17 -0.82 -19.59
CA ALA A 340 -12.43 -0.08 -19.47
C ALA A 340 -12.69 0.37 -18.01
N ALA A 341 -12.39 -0.50 -17.04
CA ALA A 341 -12.48 -0.16 -15.62
C ALA A 341 -11.49 0.95 -15.22
N MET A 342 -10.22 0.87 -15.70
CA MET A 342 -9.22 1.92 -15.47
C MET A 342 -9.68 3.28 -16.04
N ARG A 343 -10.22 3.28 -17.28
CA ARG A 343 -10.73 4.51 -17.88
C ARG A 343 -11.84 5.14 -17.05
N ALA A 344 -12.81 4.35 -16.59
CA ALA A 344 -13.89 4.84 -15.75
C ALA A 344 -13.37 5.35 -14.39
N THR A 345 -12.45 4.61 -13.77
CA THR A 345 -11.85 4.98 -12.48
C THR A 345 -11.09 6.28 -12.55
N LEU A 346 -10.15 6.41 -13.49
CA LEU A 346 -9.27 7.57 -13.61
C LEU A 346 -10.01 8.79 -14.18
N GLY A 347 -10.98 8.57 -15.07
CA GLY A 347 -11.69 9.66 -15.72
C GLY A 347 -12.89 10.21 -14.94
N GLN A 348 -13.49 9.41 -14.05
CA GLN A 348 -14.78 9.80 -13.45
C GLN A 348 -14.85 9.62 -11.93
N VAL A 349 -13.93 8.88 -11.30
CA VAL A 349 -13.99 8.58 -9.87
C VAL A 349 -12.82 9.23 -9.12
N LEU A 350 -11.59 8.97 -9.54
CA LEU A 350 -10.37 9.51 -8.92
C LEU A 350 -9.97 10.81 -9.63
N THR A 351 -10.86 11.81 -9.56
CA THR A 351 -10.63 13.16 -10.12
C THR A 351 -9.82 14.04 -9.17
N ASP A 352 -9.39 15.20 -9.63
CA ASP A 352 -8.65 16.15 -8.80
C ASP A 352 -9.49 16.63 -7.60
N GLU A 353 -10.80 16.83 -7.78
CA GLU A 353 -11.73 17.20 -6.70
C GLU A 353 -11.91 16.04 -5.69
N ALA A 354 -11.97 14.80 -6.18
CA ALA A 354 -12.04 13.62 -5.33
C ALA A 354 -10.79 13.51 -4.44
N PHE A 355 -9.60 13.69 -5.01
CA PHE A 355 -8.36 13.71 -4.22
C PHE A 355 -8.33 14.84 -3.20
N ALA A 356 -8.75 16.05 -3.56
CA ALA A 356 -8.82 17.18 -2.62
C ALA A 356 -9.73 16.81 -1.40
N HIS A 357 -10.92 16.27 -1.66
CA HIS A 357 -11.82 15.80 -0.61
C HIS A 357 -11.20 14.69 0.27
N MET A 358 -10.57 13.70 -0.35
CA MET A 358 -9.94 12.58 0.36
C MET A 358 -8.79 13.06 1.26
N VAL A 359 -7.96 14.00 0.79
CA VAL A 359 -6.86 14.60 1.55
C VAL A 359 -7.38 15.42 2.73
N ASP A 360 -8.44 16.20 2.54
CA ASP A 360 -9.08 16.96 3.61
C ASP A 360 -9.64 16.03 4.70
N ALA A 361 -10.28 14.93 4.31
CA ALA A 361 -10.79 13.92 5.24
C ALA A 361 -9.64 13.25 6.02
N ALA A 362 -8.54 12.89 5.36
CA ALA A 362 -7.34 12.33 6.01
C ALA A 362 -6.67 13.34 6.95
N THR A 363 -6.66 14.63 6.61
CA THR A 363 -6.14 15.69 7.48
C THR A 363 -6.98 15.82 8.74
N MET A 364 -8.31 15.73 8.63
CA MET A 364 -9.20 15.72 9.80
C MET A 364 -8.97 14.48 10.66
N PHE A 365 -8.78 13.31 10.05
CA PHE A 365 -8.45 12.05 10.73
C PHE A 365 -7.14 12.18 11.50
N THR A 366 -6.06 12.59 10.82
CA THR A 366 -4.71 12.75 11.41
C THR A 366 -4.75 13.69 12.60
N ARG A 367 -5.43 14.84 12.48
CA ARG A 367 -5.57 15.80 13.58
C ARG A 367 -6.30 15.19 14.77
N GLY A 368 -7.43 14.52 14.56
CA GLY A 368 -8.20 13.90 15.62
C GLY A 368 -7.44 12.79 16.35
N VAL A 369 -6.68 11.97 15.61
CA VAL A 369 -5.80 10.94 16.19
C VAL A 369 -4.66 11.59 16.97
N GLN A 370 -3.99 12.63 16.43
CA GLN A 370 -2.90 13.32 17.12
C GLN A 370 -3.36 13.98 18.41
N GLU A 371 -4.51 14.68 18.39
CA GLU A 371 -5.09 15.31 19.57
C GLU A 371 -5.41 14.26 20.66
N THR A 372 -5.84 13.07 20.26
CA THR A 372 -6.11 11.96 21.17
C THR A 372 -4.82 11.38 21.76
N ILE A 373 -3.78 11.16 20.94
CA ILE A 373 -2.44 10.75 21.39
C ILE A 373 -1.89 11.74 22.40
N ASP A 374 -1.96 13.04 22.09
CA ASP A 374 -1.44 14.12 22.95
C ASP A 374 -2.18 14.18 24.29
N ARG A 375 -3.49 13.98 24.30
CA ARG A 375 -4.33 13.97 25.51
C ARG A 375 -4.06 12.73 26.37
N SER A 376 -3.93 11.57 25.75
CA SER A 376 -3.73 10.30 26.46
C SER A 376 -2.31 10.13 26.99
N GLY A 377 -1.33 10.86 26.43
CA GLY A 377 0.07 10.79 26.84
C GLY A 377 0.78 9.51 26.42
N VAL A 378 0.23 8.72 25.46
CA VAL A 378 0.91 7.57 24.88
C VAL A 378 2.08 8.03 24.00
N PRO A 379 3.22 7.31 23.98
CA PRO A 379 4.38 7.68 23.15
C PRO A 379 4.21 7.23 21.70
N TRP A 380 3.12 7.65 21.07
CA TRP A 380 2.78 7.29 19.70
C TRP A 380 2.89 8.49 18.76
N SER A 381 2.86 8.22 17.48
CA SER A 381 2.83 9.23 16.43
C SER A 381 1.84 8.85 15.35
N VAL A 382 1.38 9.82 14.56
CA VAL A 382 0.59 9.62 13.36
C VAL A 382 1.24 10.34 12.20
N SER A 383 1.32 9.68 11.05
CA SER A 383 1.84 10.21 9.79
C SER A 383 0.75 10.23 8.74
N GLN A 384 0.76 11.23 7.85
CA GLN A 384 -0.17 11.35 6.73
C GLN A 384 0.58 11.41 5.41
N LEU A 385 0.05 10.72 4.39
CA LEU A 385 0.47 10.81 3.00
C LEU A 385 -0.77 10.97 2.10
N GLY A 386 -1.11 12.21 1.79
CA GLY A 386 -2.31 12.55 1.04
C GLY A 386 -3.59 12.02 1.71
N ALA A 387 -4.31 11.13 1.03
CA ALA A 387 -5.55 10.51 1.50
C ALA A 387 -5.36 9.35 2.49
N ARG A 388 -4.12 9.06 2.90
CA ARG A 388 -3.75 7.97 3.80
C ARG A 388 -3.17 8.53 5.10
N SER A 389 -3.55 7.92 6.23
CA SER A 389 -2.99 8.24 7.55
C SER A 389 -2.72 6.95 8.32
N GLU A 390 -1.64 6.91 9.09
CA GLU A 390 -1.29 5.73 9.88
C GLU A 390 -0.63 6.15 11.19
N TYR A 391 -1.02 5.53 12.30
CA TYR A 391 -0.38 5.74 13.60
C TYR A 391 0.54 4.59 13.97
N ARG A 392 1.64 4.93 14.67
CA ARG A 392 2.66 3.98 15.11
C ARG A 392 2.91 4.13 16.60
N PHE A 393 3.28 3.02 17.24
CA PHE A 393 3.52 2.94 18.69
C PHE A 393 4.90 3.46 19.09
N ALA A 394 5.32 4.52 18.45
CA ALA A 394 6.59 5.20 18.71
C ALA A 394 6.46 6.71 18.53
N SER A 395 7.19 7.47 19.35
CA SER A 395 7.38 8.91 19.21
C SER A 395 8.84 9.25 19.53
N PRO A 396 9.55 9.97 18.64
CA PRO A 396 9.08 10.52 17.37
C PRO A 396 8.73 9.46 16.34
N ALA A 397 8.06 9.87 15.24
CA ALA A 397 7.72 8.98 14.13
C ALA A 397 8.98 8.31 13.55
N PRO A 398 8.91 7.01 13.19
CA PRO A 398 10.02 6.30 12.57
C PRO A 398 10.52 6.97 11.28
N ARG A 399 11.82 6.89 11.03
CA ARG A 399 12.47 7.57 9.90
C ARG A 399 13.08 6.61 8.86
N ASP A 400 13.08 5.32 9.15
CA ASP A 400 13.59 4.26 8.27
C ASP A 400 12.81 2.97 8.48
N GLY A 401 13.08 1.96 7.62
CA GLY A 401 12.38 0.69 7.67
C GLY A 401 12.60 -0.07 8.98
N ARG A 402 13.80 -0.06 9.50
CA ARG A 402 14.18 -0.78 10.72
C ARG A 402 13.50 -0.19 11.96
N SER A 403 13.54 1.13 12.11
CA SER A 403 12.90 1.80 13.25
C SER A 403 11.37 1.66 13.18
N SER A 404 10.79 1.65 11.98
CA SER A 404 9.35 1.44 11.81
C SER A 404 8.93 0.00 12.12
N ALA A 405 9.71 -0.99 11.69
CA ALA A 405 9.46 -2.39 12.04
C ALA A 405 9.55 -2.61 13.58
N ALA A 406 10.54 -1.99 14.24
CA ALA A 406 10.70 -2.06 15.69
C ALA A 406 9.59 -1.34 16.48
N ALA A 407 8.83 -0.45 15.86
CA ALA A 407 7.68 0.25 16.45
C ALA A 407 6.36 -0.52 16.34
N GLY A 408 6.37 -1.78 15.87
CA GLY A 408 5.21 -2.68 15.87
C GLY A 408 4.93 -3.25 17.26
N ASP A 409 3.66 -3.51 17.58
CA ASP A 409 3.22 -4.19 18.80
C ASP A 409 1.94 -4.97 18.48
N GLU A 410 2.09 -6.29 18.32
CA GLU A 410 1.01 -7.19 17.87
C GLU A 410 -0.20 -7.20 18.81
N GLU A 411 0.00 -7.08 20.13
CA GLU A 411 -1.10 -7.04 21.10
C GLU A 411 -1.89 -5.71 21.00
N LEU A 412 -1.20 -4.60 20.80
CA LEU A 412 -1.86 -3.31 20.60
C LEU A 412 -2.59 -3.26 19.26
N ASP A 413 -1.97 -3.77 18.19
CA ASP A 413 -2.61 -3.90 16.89
C ASP A 413 -3.89 -4.73 17.02
N GLU A 414 -3.83 -5.90 17.64
CA GLU A 414 -4.99 -6.75 17.85
C GLU A 414 -6.10 -6.05 18.64
N TYR A 415 -5.74 -5.41 19.76
CA TYR A 415 -6.73 -4.73 20.59
C TYR A 415 -7.45 -3.63 19.83
N LEU A 416 -6.71 -2.73 19.21
CA LEU A 416 -7.30 -1.59 18.49
C LEU A 416 -8.18 -2.05 17.33
N HIS A 417 -7.71 -3.04 16.57
CA HIS A 417 -8.47 -3.56 15.44
C HIS A 417 -9.78 -4.24 15.88
N ILE A 418 -9.72 -5.14 16.85
CA ILE A 418 -10.93 -5.84 17.30
C ILE A 418 -11.90 -4.90 18.03
N TYR A 419 -11.38 -3.89 18.73
CA TYR A 419 -12.19 -2.85 19.36
C TYR A 419 -12.99 -2.07 18.33
N MET A 420 -12.33 -1.68 17.21
CA MET A 420 -12.94 -0.98 16.10
C MET A 420 -13.97 -1.86 15.37
N ILE A 421 -13.63 -3.10 15.03
CA ILE A 421 -14.51 -4.06 14.35
C ILE A 421 -15.80 -4.24 15.14
N ASN A 422 -15.73 -4.49 16.45
CA ASN A 422 -16.89 -4.68 17.30
C ASN A 422 -17.82 -3.43 17.37
N ARG A 423 -17.34 -2.28 16.88
CA ARG A 423 -18.07 -1.00 16.89
C ARG A 423 -18.33 -0.45 15.48
N GLY A 424 -18.22 -1.31 14.46
CA GLY A 424 -18.59 -0.99 13.09
C GLY A 424 -17.57 -0.16 12.31
N VAL A 425 -16.26 -0.28 12.62
CA VAL A 425 -15.19 0.37 11.87
C VAL A 425 -14.12 -0.66 11.49
N LEU A 426 -13.71 -0.66 10.22
CA LEU A 426 -12.60 -1.46 9.71
C LEU A 426 -11.40 -0.57 9.39
N ILE A 427 -10.22 -0.95 9.90
CA ILE A 427 -8.92 -0.45 9.47
C ILE A 427 -8.12 -1.62 8.92
N THR A 428 -7.02 -1.36 8.18
CA THR A 428 -6.25 -2.42 7.53
C THR A 428 -5.71 -3.44 8.52
N PRO A 429 -5.94 -4.75 8.34
CA PRO A 429 -5.81 -5.76 9.41
C PRO A 429 -4.39 -6.02 9.94
N PHE A 430 -3.35 -5.52 9.33
CA PHE A 430 -1.94 -5.63 9.76
C PHE A 430 -1.22 -4.27 9.73
N HIS A 431 -2.01 -3.20 9.69
CA HIS A 431 -1.57 -1.81 9.74
C HIS A 431 -2.54 -1.00 10.59
N ASN A 432 -2.07 0.06 11.20
CA ASN A 432 -2.93 1.07 11.84
C ASN A 432 -3.25 2.19 10.83
N MET A 433 -3.56 1.79 9.61
CA MET A 433 -3.74 2.65 8.45
C MET A 433 -5.22 2.84 8.15
N ALA A 434 -5.60 4.10 8.00
CA ALA A 434 -6.87 4.52 7.45
C ALA A 434 -6.65 5.19 6.09
N LEU A 435 -7.40 4.73 5.09
CA LEU A 435 -7.44 5.30 3.75
C LEU A 435 -8.80 5.95 3.52
N MET A 436 -8.80 7.11 2.88
CA MET A 436 -10.01 7.83 2.50
C MET A 436 -10.35 7.52 1.04
N CYS A 437 -11.66 7.44 0.75
CA CYS A 437 -12.17 7.34 -0.62
C CYS A 437 -13.05 8.56 -0.94
N PRO A 438 -13.48 8.76 -2.20
CA PRO A 438 -14.22 9.95 -2.61
C PRO A 438 -15.52 10.23 -1.84
N VAL A 439 -16.06 9.23 -1.17
CA VAL A 439 -17.34 9.34 -0.41
C VAL A 439 -17.13 9.29 1.11
N THR A 440 -15.92 9.23 1.60
CA THR A 440 -15.63 9.25 3.04
C THR A 440 -16.15 10.54 3.67
N SER A 441 -17.07 10.43 4.62
CA SER A 441 -17.72 11.58 5.26
C SER A 441 -16.99 12.05 6.51
N LYS A 442 -17.29 13.29 6.93
CA LYS A 442 -16.82 13.81 8.24
C LYS A 442 -17.33 12.96 9.40
N ALA A 443 -18.55 12.43 9.30
CA ALA A 443 -19.14 11.59 10.35
C ALA A 443 -18.39 10.26 10.49
N ASP A 444 -17.89 9.68 9.38
CA ASP A 444 -17.06 8.47 9.41
C ASP A 444 -15.75 8.72 10.16
N VAL A 445 -15.06 9.81 9.82
CA VAL A 445 -13.82 10.20 10.48
C VAL A 445 -14.06 10.49 11.98
N GLN A 446 -15.13 11.18 12.32
CA GLN A 446 -15.47 11.45 13.72
C GLN A 446 -15.83 10.18 14.50
N LEU A 447 -16.49 9.21 13.86
CA LEU A 447 -16.76 7.89 14.46
C LEU A 447 -15.44 7.20 14.84
N HIS A 448 -14.49 7.08 13.90
CA HIS A 448 -13.18 6.49 14.19
C HIS A 448 -12.47 7.23 15.33
N THR A 449 -12.35 8.56 15.25
CA THR A 449 -11.62 9.36 16.24
C THR A 449 -12.20 9.19 17.65
N ARG A 450 -13.54 9.13 17.77
CA ARG A 450 -14.23 8.89 19.05
C ARG A 450 -13.88 7.50 19.59
N LEU A 451 -14.02 6.45 18.76
CA LEU A 451 -13.71 5.07 19.16
C LEU A 451 -12.24 4.89 19.52
N PHE A 452 -11.33 5.56 18.81
CA PHE A 452 -9.91 5.55 19.13
C PHE A 452 -9.64 6.19 20.51
N ALA A 453 -10.32 7.29 20.82
CA ALA A 453 -10.22 7.94 22.12
C ALA A 453 -10.75 7.02 23.25
N GLU A 454 -11.91 6.41 23.04
CA GLU A 454 -12.51 5.47 23.99
C GLU A 454 -11.59 4.26 24.24
N ALA A 455 -10.99 3.69 23.18
CA ALA A 455 -10.03 2.59 23.29
C ALA A 455 -8.80 2.98 24.12
N LEU A 456 -8.24 4.19 23.92
CA LEU A 456 -7.11 4.66 24.70
C LEU A 456 -7.48 4.95 26.17
N ASP A 457 -8.68 5.49 26.41
CA ASP A 457 -9.17 5.72 27.79
C ASP A 457 -9.31 4.38 28.55
N GLU A 458 -9.80 3.33 27.87
CA GLU A 458 -9.84 1.98 28.45
C GLU A 458 -8.44 1.42 28.72
N LEU A 459 -7.48 1.60 27.79
CA LEU A 459 -6.08 1.20 28.01
C LEU A 459 -5.46 1.93 29.20
N ALA A 460 -5.77 3.20 29.38
CA ALA A 460 -5.27 4.04 30.48
C ALA A 460 -5.91 3.73 31.84
N GLY A 461 -7.03 2.98 31.85
CA GLY A 461 -7.79 2.74 33.08
C GLY A 461 -8.61 3.94 33.56
N THR A 462 -8.84 4.91 32.71
CA THR A 462 -9.61 6.14 32.99
C THR A 462 -11.05 6.05 32.50
N GLY A 463 -11.36 5.07 31.66
CA GLY A 463 -12.72 4.76 31.21
C GLY A 463 -13.56 4.11 32.34
N SER A 464 -14.82 4.50 32.46
CA SER A 464 -15.80 3.76 33.30
C SER A 464 -16.00 2.37 32.72
N LEU A 465 -15.75 1.32 33.49
CA LEU A 465 -16.10 -0.06 33.18
C LEU A 465 -17.61 -0.21 33.03
#